data_d2c92103c2c2e70df490f56e71a1591d
#
_entry.id   d2c92103c2c2e70df490f56e71a1591d
#
_cell.length_a   1.000
_cell.length_b   1.000
_cell.length_c   1.000
_cell.angle_alpha   90.00
_cell.angle_beta   90.00
_cell.angle_gamma   90.00
#
_symmetry.space_group_name_H-M   'P 1'
#
loop_
_entity.id
_entity.type
_entity.pdbx_description
1 polymer ?
#
loop_
_entity_poly.entity_id
_entity_poly.type
_entity_poly.pdbx_seq_one_letter_code
_entity_poly.pdbx_strand_id
1 'polypeptide(L)'
;HADQLKAAGIWPDAPTEPGSAPGPDVSWILRKAPPERPVAGGIQPRPYVLIAPGGSAHRPEKRWPAESYGALAKVLYDAGFDIVILGGPQESAMARTIQKHVSKARDLTGRTDLARIAMLGAKAALVVGNDTGPVHLAAAAGPPTIVLFSKASDPILSAPRGHVAVLQADDLAQMPVAQVLQAARALTPFPAGTGA
;
A
#
# COMPACT_ATOMS: atom_id res chain seq x y z
N HIS A 1 4.15 23.69 1.13
CA HIS A 1 5.48 23.33 0.56
C HIS A 1 5.68 23.90 -0.85
N ALA A 2 4.68 23.84 -1.77
CA ALA A 2 4.80 24.42 -3.11
C ALA A 2 5.07 25.95 -3.05
N ASP A 3 4.32 26.65 -2.21
CA ASP A 3 4.48 28.11 -2.02
C ASP A 3 5.87 28.47 -1.47
N GLN A 4 6.45 27.66 -0.60
CA GLN A 4 7.80 27.86 -0.09
C GLN A 4 8.86 27.67 -1.17
N LEU A 5 8.70 26.66 -2.03
CA LEU A 5 9.60 26.40 -3.16
C LEU A 5 9.49 27.50 -4.22
N LYS A 6 8.27 27.99 -4.47
CA LYS A 6 8.03 29.14 -5.35
C LYS A 6 8.68 30.41 -4.81
N ALA A 7 8.45 30.72 -3.54
CA ALA A 7 9.07 31.89 -2.88
C ALA A 7 10.60 31.81 -2.83
N ALA A 8 11.16 30.62 -2.74
CA ALA A 8 12.61 30.38 -2.79
C ALA A 8 13.20 30.38 -4.22
N GLY A 9 12.39 30.53 -5.26
CA GLY A 9 12.82 30.46 -6.64
C GLY A 9 13.25 29.06 -7.14
N ILE A 10 13.01 28.02 -6.31
CA ILE A 10 13.38 26.64 -6.63
C ILE A 10 12.38 26.03 -7.61
N TRP A 11 11.12 26.39 -7.50
CA TRP A 11 10.05 25.96 -8.39
C TRP A 11 9.13 27.14 -8.70
N PRO A 12 9.50 28.03 -9.67
CA PRO A 12 8.76 29.27 -9.97
C PRO A 12 7.30 29.00 -10.40
N ASP A 13 7.07 27.93 -11.14
CA ASP A 13 5.77 27.54 -11.68
C ASP A 13 5.03 26.55 -10.75
N ALA A 14 5.42 26.49 -9.47
CA ALA A 14 4.77 25.59 -8.53
C ALA A 14 3.26 25.89 -8.46
N PRO A 15 2.40 24.86 -8.62
CA PRO A 15 0.96 25.05 -8.52
C PRO A 15 0.57 25.46 -7.10
N THR A 16 -0.32 26.44 -7.01
CA THR A 16 -0.81 26.98 -5.73
C THR A 16 -2.01 26.22 -5.18
N GLU A 17 -2.71 25.48 -6.05
CA GLU A 17 -3.90 24.73 -5.65
C GLU A 17 -3.49 23.45 -4.87
N PRO A 18 -4.09 23.19 -3.70
CA PRO A 18 -3.87 21.96 -2.97
C PRO A 18 -4.16 20.74 -3.85
N GLY A 19 -3.23 19.81 -3.92
CA GLY A 19 -3.39 18.57 -4.69
C GLY A 19 -3.02 18.65 -6.18
N SER A 20 -2.79 19.84 -6.75
CA SER A 20 -2.44 20.01 -8.17
C SER A 20 -0.97 19.75 -8.51
N ALA A 21 -0.07 19.72 -7.51
CA ALA A 21 1.32 19.36 -7.75
C ALA A 21 1.43 17.89 -8.19
N PRO A 22 2.31 17.56 -9.17
CA PRO A 22 2.50 16.19 -9.61
C PRO A 22 2.95 15.30 -8.44
N GLY A 23 2.59 14.03 -8.51
CA GLY A 23 3.11 13.02 -7.58
C GLY A 23 4.63 12.82 -7.75
N PRO A 24 5.30 12.17 -6.79
CA PRO A 24 6.72 11.86 -6.90
C PRO A 24 6.98 10.93 -8.08
N ASP A 25 7.98 11.26 -8.90
CA ASP A 25 8.41 10.41 -10.01
C ASP A 25 9.38 9.33 -9.51
N VAL A 26 8.96 8.09 -9.55
CA VAL A 26 9.80 6.91 -9.23
C VAL A 26 10.22 6.13 -10.48
N SER A 27 9.98 6.64 -11.68
CA SER A 27 10.30 5.97 -12.94
C SER A 27 11.79 5.63 -13.08
N TRP A 28 12.66 6.46 -12.50
CA TRP A 28 14.09 6.23 -12.47
C TRP A 28 14.49 4.99 -11.66
N ILE A 29 13.75 4.65 -10.60
CA ILE A 29 13.93 3.42 -9.82
C ILE A 29 13.50 2.23 -10.69
N LEU A 30 12.33 2.33 -11.31
CA LEU A 30 11.76 1.26 -12.13
C LEU A 30 12.64 0.94 -13.34
N ARG A 31 13.26 1.96 -13.97
CA ARG A 31 14.20 1.75 -15.07
C ARG A 31 15.49 1.04 -14.67
N LYS A 32 15.93 1.17 -13.42
CA LYS A 32 17.13 0.51 -12.88
C LYS A 32 16.85 -0.86 -12.27
N ALA A 33 15.59 -1.26 -12.26
CA ALA A 33 15.19 -2.53 -11.68
C ALA A 33 15.74 -3.70 -12.51
N PRO A 34 16.31 -4.74 -11.87
CA PRO A 34 16.70 -5.94 -12.59
C PRO A 34 15.49 -6.59 -13.26
N PRO A 35 15.65 -7.21 -14.43
CA PRO A 35 14.55 -7.91 -15.10
C PRO A 35 14.03 -9.03 -14.18
N GLU A 36 12.70 -9.16 -14.10
CA GLU A 36 12.11 -10.27 -13.36
C GLU A 36 12.47 -11.60 -14.00
N ARG A 37 12.83 -12.56 -13.17
CA ARG A 37 12.93 -13.95 -13.63
C ARG A 37 11.51 -14.46 -13.91
N PRO A 38 11.26 -15.03 -15.12
CA PRO A 38 9.98 -15.66 -15.42
C PRO A 38 9.64 -16.72 -14.38
N VAL A 39 8.39 -16.76 -13.94
CA VAL A 39 7.92 -17.86 -13.09
C VAL A 39 7.95 -19.12 -13.94
N ALA A 40 8.80 -20.08 -13.58
CA ALA A 40 8.85 -21.37 -14.24
C ALA A 40 7.50 -22.07 -14.10
N GLY A 41 6.95 -22.58 -15.22
CA GLY A 41 5.75 -23.43 -15.19
C GLY A 41 4.53 -22.95 -15.97
N GLY A 42 4.59 -21.82 -16.69
CA GLY A 42 3.51 -21.40 -17.62
C GLY A 42 2.16 -21.03 -16.97
N ILE A 43 2.07 -21.04 -15.66
CA ILE A 43 0.88 -20.58 -14.92
C ILE A 43 0.92 -19.06 -14.89
N GLN A 44 -0.12 -18.40 -15.39
CA GLN A 44 -0.26 -16.95 -15.26
C GLN A 44 -0.26 -16.61 -13.77
N PRO A 45 0.64 -15.72 -13.31
CA PRO A 45 0.66 -15.32 -11.92
C PRO A 45 -0.67 -14.65 -11.58
N ARG A 46 -1.27 -15.03 -10.45
CA ARG A 46 -2.46 -14.34 -9.93
C ARG A 46 -2.09 -12.88 -9.67
N PRO A 47 -3.01 -11.92 -9.92
CA PRO A 47 -2.80 -10.56 -9.47
C PRO A 47 -2.59 -10.55 -7.95
N TYR A 48 -1.76 -9.65 -7.44
CA TYR A 48 -1.48 -9.63 -6.01
C TYR A 48 -1.81 -8.30 -5.37
N VAL A 49 -2.11 -8.38 -4.08
CA VAL A 49 -2.29 -7.23 -3.20
C VAL A 49 -1.08 -7.10 -2.29
N LEU A 50 -0.51 -5.88 -2.23
CA LEU A 50 0.49 -5.53 -1.24
C LEU A 50 -0.18 -5.06 0.04
N ILE A 51 0.18 -5.66 1.16
CA ILE A 51 -0.26 -5.27 2.51
C ILE A 51 0.94 -4.74 3.28
N ALA A 52 0.88 -3.48 3.73
CA ALA A 52 1.89 -2.85 4.56
C ALA A 52 1.29 -2.49 5.94
N PRO A 53 1.22 -3.46 6.87
CA PRO A 53 0.52 -3.31 8.15
C PRO A 53 1.32 -2.50 9.18
N GLY A 54 2.57 -2.15 8.87
CA GLY A 54 3.49 -1.44 9.74
C GLY A 54 3.05 -0.02 10.08
N GLY A 55 3.80 0.58 10.97
CA GLY A 55 3.63 1.96 11.40
C GLY A 55 4.68 2.31 12.46
N SER A 56 4.78 3.58 12.85
CA SER A 56 5.69 4.00 13.91
C SER A 56 5.50 3.13 15.16
N ALA A 57 6.59 2.57 15.68
CA ALA A 57 6.56 1.74 16.89
C ALA A 57 6.02 2.52 18.11
N HIS A 58 6.24 3.83 18.13
CA HIS A 58 5.83 4.73 19.20
C HIS A 58 4.38 5.24 19.06
N ARG A 59 3.66 4.81 18.03
CA ARG A 59 2.28 5.25 17.74
C ARG A 59 1.39 4.09 17.34
N PRO A 60 1.06 3.18 18.28
CA PRO A 60 0.21 2.02 18.02
C PRO A 60 -1.19 2.42 17.53
N GLU A 61 -1.70 3.58 17.97
CA GLU A 61 -2.99 4.15 17.54
C GLU A 61 -3.07 4.46 16.04
N LYS A 62 -1.90 4.54 15.36
CA LYS A 62 -1.81 4.72 13.90
C LYS A 62 -1.82 3.40 13.14
N ARG A 63 -2.06 2.28 13.79
CA ARG A 63 -2.01 0.96 13.17
C ARG A 63 -3.39 0.31 13.15
N TRP A 64 -3.81 -0.09 11.98
CA TRP A 64 -4.93 -1.01 11.89
C TRP A 64 -4.50 -2.38 12.41
N PRO A 65 -5.36 -3.09 13.17
CA PRO A 65 -4.98 -4.36 13.79
C PRO A 65 -4.53 -5.41 12.79
N ALA A 66 -3.52 -6.22 13.16
CA ALA A 66 -3.03 -7.30 12.32
C ALA A 66 -4.10 -8.34 11.99
N GLU A 67 -5.02 -8.60 12.93
CA GLU A 67 -6.18 -9.47 12.71
C GLU A 67 -7.12 -8.92 11.65
N SER A 68 -7.34 -7.60 11.61
CA SER A 68 -8.16 -6.94 10.59
C SER A 68 -7.50 -7.04 9.21
N TYR A 69 -6.17 -6.85 9.12
CA TYR A 69 -5.42 -7.13 7.90
C TYR A 69 -5.51 -8.59 7.48
N GLY A 70 -5.46 -9.53 8.43
CA GLY A 70 -5.63 -10.96 8.19
C GLY A 70 -7.01 -11.29 7.61
N ALA A 71 -8.06 -10.74 8.21
CA ALA A 71 -9.44 -10.92 7.71
C ALA A 71 -9.61 -10.32 6.31
N LEU A 72 -9.09 -9.11 6.05
CA LEU A 72 -9.08 -8.52 4.71
C LEU A 72 -8.32 -9.40 3.72
N ALA A 73 -7.11 -9.86 4.09
CA ALA A 73 -6.27 -10.71 3.27
C ALA A 73 -6.99 -12.00 2.87
N LYS A 74 -7.74 -12.62 3.80
CA LYS A 74 -8.54 -13.82 3.53
C LYS A 74 -9.59 -13.59 2.45
N VAL A 75 -10.37 -12.50 2.56
CA VAL A 75 -11.39 -12.16 1.57
C VAL A 75 -10.77 -11.90 0.20
N LEU A 76 -9.65 -11.16 0.14
CA LEU A 76 -8.96 -10.86 -1.10
C LEU A 76 -8.33 -12.12 -1.73
N TYR A 77 -7.76 -13.00 -0.90
CA TYR A 77 -7.20 -14.28 -1.36
C TYR A 77 -8.27 -15.20 -1.95
N ASP A 78 -9.43 -15.32 -1.29
CA ASP A 78 -10.57 -16.09 -1.77
C ASP A 78 -11.16 -15.50 -3.08
N ALA A 79 -11.07 -14.18 -3.23
CA ALA A 79 -11.46 -13.49 -4.47
C ALA A 79 -10.43 -13.64 -5.62
N GLY A 80 -9.33 -14.36 -5.43
CA GLY A 80 -8.38 -14.66 -6.50
C GLY A 80 -7.10 -13.84 -6.50
N PHE A 81 -6.81 -13.02 -5.49
CA PHE A 81 -5.53 -12.32 -5.37
C PHE A 81 -4.50 -13.14 -4.59
N ASP A 82 -3.23 -13.01 -4.93
CA ASP A 82 -2.15 -13.39 -4.04
C ASP A 82 -1.90 -12.27 -3.02
N ILE A 83 -1.40 -12.64 -1.85
CA ILE A 83 -1.12 -11.68 -0.77
C ILE A 83 0.39 -11.57 -0.56
N VAL A 84 0.89 -10.34 -0.58
CA VAL A 84 2.30 -10.01 -0.30
C VAL A 84 2.37 -9.01 0.83
N ILE A 85 3.12 -9.33 1.88
CA ILE A 85 3.22 -8.52 3.09
C ILE A 85 4.55 -7.79 3.08
N LEU A 86 4.51 -6.47 3.22
CA LEU A 86 5.67 -5.58 3.35
C LEU A 86 5.85 -5.11 4.80
N GLY A 87 7.07 -4.85 5.17
CA GLY A 87 7.41 -4.26 6.46
C GLY A 87 8.89 -4.37 6.76
N GLY A 88 9.33 -3.71 7.82
CA GLY A 88 10.64 -3.94 8.42
C GLY A 88 10.66 -5.23 9.26
N PRO A 89 11.81 -5.60 9.84
CA PRO A 89 11.90 -6.80 10.70
C PRO A 89 10.95 -6.77 11.90
N GLN A 90 10.63 -5.60 12.40
CA GLN A 90 9.72 -5.39 13.54
C GLN A 90 8.26 -5.76 13.23
N GLU A 91 7.86 -5.77 11.95
CA GLU A 91 6.51 -6.16 11.51
C GLU A 91 6.33 -7.67 11.34
N SER A 92 7.37 -8.49 11.56
CA SER A 92 7.31 -9.95 11.39
C SER A 92 6.22 -10.63 12.25
N ALA A 93 5.90 -10.06 13.43
CA ALA A 93 4.81 -10.59 14.25
C ALA A 93 3.44 -10.34 13.59
N MET A 94 3.25 -9.17 12.97
CA MET A 94 2.03 -8.85 12.23
C MET A 94 1.90 -9.72 10.98
N ALA A 95 3.00 -9.95 10.27
CA ALA A 95 3.03 -10.84 9.12
C ALA A 95 2.60 -12.26 9.49
N ARG A 96 3.10 -12.80 10.61
CA ARG A 96 2.66 -14.12 11.11
C ARG A 96 1.18 -14.16 11.45
N THR A 97 0.62 -13.08 12.02
CA THR A 97 -0.82 -12.98 12.28
C THR A 97 -1.61 -13.03 10.98
N ILE A 98 -1.21 -12.27 9.96
CA ILE A 98 -1.85 -12.30 8.64
C ILE A 98 -1.74 -13.70 8.01
N GLN A 99 -0.59 -14.36 8.13
CA GLN A 99 -0.38 -15.72 7.61
C GLN A 99 -1.24 -16.80 8.30
N LYS A 100 -1.73 -16.58 9.52
CA LYS A 100 -2.75 -17.48 10.13
C LYS A 100 -4.06 -17.49 9.35
N HIS A 101 -4.42 -16.37 8.72
CA HIS A 101 -5.62 -16.26 7.88
C HIS A 101 -5.36 -16.75 6.45
N VAL A 102 -4.15 -16.53 5.92
CA VAL A 102 -3.73 -16.92 4.56
C VAL A 102 -2.32 -17.51 4.63
N SER A 103 -2.22 -18.82 4.80
CA SER A 103 -0.92 -19.52 4.96
C SER A 103 0.01 -19.35 3.74
N LYS A 104 -0.55 -19.09 2.55
CA LYS A 104 0.19 -18.84 1.31
C LYS A 104 0.61 -17.38 1.12
N ALA A 105 0.27 -16.46 2.06
CA ALA A 105 0.72 -15.08 1.99
C ALA A 105 2.25 -15.00 2.05
N ARG A 106 2.82 -14.27 1.10
CA ARG A 106 4.29 -14.11 0.99
C ARG A 106 4.74 -13.02 1.96
N ASP A 107 5.45 -13.42 2.99
CA ASP A 107 6.09 -12.51 3.94
C ASP A 107 7.42 -11.99 3.38
N LEU A 108 7.48 -10.70 3.13
CA LEU A 108 8.68 -9.95 2.70
C LEU A 108 9.18 -8.98 3.78
N THR A 109 8.75 -9.12 5.03
CA THR A 109 9.23 -8.27 6.13
C THR A 109 10.74 -8.39 6.30
N GLY A 110 11.44 -7.25 6.35
CA GLY A 110 12.91 -7.20 6.43
C GLY A 110 13.65 -7.66 5.17
N ARG A 111 12.95 -7.89 4.04
CA ARG A 111 13.54 -8.45 2.81
C ARG A 111 13.37 -7.55 1.59
N THR A 112 12.97 -6.30 1.79
CA THR A 112 12.77 -5.32 0.72
C THR A 112 13.57 -4.07 0.99
N ASP A 113 14.22 -3.56 -0.04
CA ASP A 113 14.74 -2.20 -0.12
C ASP A 113 13.72 -1.27 -0.80
N LEU A 114 14.05 0.01 -0.90
CA LEU A 114 13.18 1.01 -1.51
C LEU A 114 12.88 0.70 -2.98
N ALA A 115 13.89 0.26 -3.74
CA ALA A 115 13.73 -0.08 -5.15
C ALA A 115 12.75 -1.25 -5.31
N ARG A 116 12.89 -2.28 -4.48
CA ARG A 116 12.01 -3.45 -4.52
C ARG A 116 10.57 -3.12 -4.11
N ILE A 117 10.37 -2.20 -3.15
CA ILE A 117 9.03 -1.73 -2.79
C ILE A 117 8.36 -1.02 -3.98
N ALA A 118 9.08 -0.10 -4.66
CA ALA A 118 8.56 0.59 -5.83
C ALA A 118 8.21 -0.40 -6.97
N MET A 119 9.09 -1.38 -7.24
CA MET A 119 8.86 -2.42 -8.25
C MET A 119 7.63 -3.27 -7.94
N LEU A 120 7.49 -3.70 -6.69
CA LEU A 120 6.31 -4.45 -6.25
C LEU A 120 5.06 -3.57 -6.34
N GLY A 121 5.15 -2.29 -5.98
CA GLY A 121 4.06 -1.33 -6.13
C GLY A 121 3.58 -1.23 -7.57
N ALA A 122 4.50 -1.00 -8.52
CA ALA A 122 4.16 -0.81 -9.94
C ALA A 122 3.37 -1.97 -10.58
N LYS A 123 3.41 -3.15 -9.99
CA LYS A 123 2.75 -4.37 -10.49
C LYS A 123 1.64 -4.88 -9.59
N ALA A 124 1.42 -4.22 -8.46
CA ALA A 124 0.35 -4.60 -7.55
C ALA A 124 -1.02 -4.26 -8.14
N ALA A 125 -1.98 -5.14 -8.01
CA ALA A 125 -3.37 -4.85 -8.32
C ALA A 125 -3.98 -3.87 -7.31
N LEU A 126 -3.48 -3.89 -6.08
CA LEU A 126 -3.91 -3.02 -5.00
C LEU A 126 -2.81 -2.94 -3.94
N VAL A 127 -2.66 -1.78 -3.33
CA VAL A 127 -1.86 -1.57 -2.11
C VAL A 127 -2.77 -1.18 -0.97
N VAL A 128 -2.60 -1.79 0.20
CA VAL A 128 -3.35 -1.43 1.41
C VAL A 128 -2.37 -1.29 2.57
N GLY A 129 -2.41 -0.20 3.28
CA GLY A 129 -1.56 -0.04 4.46
C GLY A 129 -1.87 1.22 5.27
N ASN A 130 -1.21 1.34 6.41
CA ASN A 130 -1.27 2.55 7.23
C ASN A 130 -0.44 3.67 6.58
N ASP A 131 -0.62 4.91 7.07
CA ASP A 131 0.21 6.06 6.68
C ASP A 131 1.69 5.84 7.02
N THR A 132 2.45 5.27 6.06
CA THR A 132 3.86 4.88 6.23
C THR A 132 4.67 5.03 4.95
N GLY A 133 5.98 5.20 5.10
CA GLY A 133 6.91 5.35 3.96
C GLY A 133 6.78 4.26 2.89
N PRO A 134 6.72 2.96 3.22
CA PRO A 134 6.50 1.91 2.23
C PRO A 134 5.22 2.06 1.40
N VAL A 135 4.12 2.49 2.02
CA VAL A 135 2.85 2.72 1.30
C VAL A 135 2.97 3.91 0.35
N HIS A 136 3.57 5.02 0.82
CA HIS A 136 3.81 6.19 -0.02
C HIS A 136 4.69 5.87 -1.23
N LEU A 137 5.74 5.08 -1.03
CA LEU A 137 6.64 4.68 -2.11
C LEU A 137 5.95 3.74 -3.10
N ALA A 138 5.16 2.78 -2.61
CA ALA A 138 4.39 1.89 -3.48
C ALA A 138 3.32 2.68 -4.26
N ALA A 139 2.60 3.60 -3.62
CA ALA A 139 1.61 4.47 -4.27
C ALA A 139 2.22 5.35 -5.36
N ALA A 140 3.43 5.87 -5.15
CA ALA A 140 4.17 6.66 -6.14
C ALA A 140 4.48 5.88 -7.43
N ALA A 141 4.47 4.55 -7.37
CA ALA A 141 4.63 3.69 -8.54
C ALA A 141 3.34 3.49 -9.36
N GLY A 142 2.22 4.06 -8.92
CA GLY A 142 0.97 4.20 -9.67
C GLY A 142 -0.16 3.20 -9.42
N PRO A 143 -0.03 2.18 -8.54
CA PRO A 143 -1.12 1.24 -8.33
C PRO A 143 -2.30 1.88 -7.59
N PRO A 144 -3.53 1.31 -7.72
CA PRO A 144 -4.61 1.60 -6.80
C PRO A 144 -4.13 1.41 -5.36
N THR A 145 -4.36 2.40 -4.48
CA THR A 145 -3.81 2.36 -3.12
C THR A 145 -4.87 2.81 -2.11
N ILE A 146 -5.01 2.06 -1.03
CA ILE A 146 -5.80 2.45 0.14
C ILE A 146 -4.83 2.79 1.27
N VAL A 147 -4.94 4.01 1.79
CA VAL A 147 -4.15 4.45 2.94
C VAL A 147 -5.06 4.68 4.13
N LEU A 148 -4.71 4.05 5.24
CA LEU A 148 -5.45 4.12 6.49
C LEU A 148 -4.81 5.17 7.40
N PHE A 149 -5.58 6.19 7.72
CA PHE A 149 -5.19 7.30 8.58
C PHE A 149 -5.91 7.25 9.91
N SER A 150 -5.16 7.36 11.00
CA SER A 150 -5.76 7.72 12.27
C SER A 150 -5.89 9.24 12.38
N LYS A 151 -6.68 9.73 13.34
CA LYS A 151 -6.80 11.16 13.67
C LYS A 151 -5.46 11.82 14.03
N ALA A 152 -4.44 11.05 14.38
CA ALA A 152 -3.12 11.56 14.71
C ALA A 152 -2.29 12.02 13.48
N SER A 153 -2.82 11.86 12.27
CA SER A 153 -2.23 12.35 11.02
C SER A 153 -3.27 13.09 10.19
N ASP A 154 -2.85 14.16 9.53
CA ASP A 154 -3.68 14.92 8.61
C ASP A 154 -3.48 14.42 7.17
N PRO A 155 -4.49 13.78 6.55
CA PRO A 155 -4.39 13.30 5.18
C PRO A 155 -4.21 14.42 4.16
N ILE A 156 -4.71 15.64 4.43
CA ILE A 156 -4.56 16.78 3.53
C ILE A 156 -3.08 17.12 3.34
N LEU A 157 -2.29 16.96 4.40
CA LEU A 157 -0.86 17.27 4.38
C LEU A 157 0.01 16.11 3.92
N SER A 158 -0.41 14.86 4.19
CA SER A 158 0.48 13.72 4.07
C SER A 158 -0.02 12.58 3.18
N ALA A 159 -1.27 12.58 2.69
CA ALA A 159 -1.71 11.49 1.83
C ALA A 159 -0.88 11.41 0.54
N PRO A 160 -0.50 10.20 0.08
CA PRO A 160 0.15 10.03 -1.21
C PRO A 160 -0.79 10.48 -2.33
N ARG A 161 -0.19 10.91 -3.44
CA ARG A 161 -0.93 11.34 -4.63
C ARG A 161 -1.08 10.20 -5.63
N GLY A 162 -2.06 10.32 -6.51
CA GLY A 162 -2.32 9.32 -7.55
C GLY A 162 -3.67 8.62 -7.36
N HIS A 163 -3.77 7.36 -7.75
CA HIS A 163 -4.98 6.56 -7.63
C HIS A 163 -5.16 6.04 -6.19
N VAL A 164 -5.53 6.94 -5.29
CA VAL A 164 -5.52 6.72 -3.84
C VAL A 164 -6.89 6.95 -3.23
N ALA A 165 -7.34 6.01 -2.41
CA ALA A 165 -8.43 6.20 -1.45
C ALA A 165 -7.86 6.38 -0.04
N VAL A 166 -8.27 7.43 0.62
CA VAL A 166 -7.95 7.68 2.02
C VAL A 166 -9.12 7.26 2.88
N LEU A 167 -8.87 6.39 3.85
CA LEU A 167 -9.83 6.04 4.89
C LEU A 167 -9.30 6.55 6.22
N GLN A 168 -10.10 7.32 6.93
CA GLN A 168 -9.72 7.89 8.21
C GLN A 168 -10.68 7.48 9.32
N ALA A 169 -10.14 7.19 10.49
CA ALA A 169 -10.89 6.94 11.70
C ALA A 169 -10.21 7.58 12.90
N ASP A 170 -10.99 7.91 13.94
CA ASP A 170 -10.43 8.41 15.21
C ASP A 170 -9.49 7.36 15.83
N ASP A 171 -9.94 6.10 15.80
CA ASP A 171 -9.18 4.92 16.21
C ASP A 171 -9.24 3.88 15.10
N LEU A 172 -8.09 3.56 14.52
CA LEU A 172 -8.02 2.55 13.46
C LEU A 172 -8.46 1.15 13.94
N ALA A 173 -8.36 0.85 15.22
CA ALA A 173 -8.84 -0.42 15.74
C ALA A 173 -10.36 -0.61 15.55
N GLN A 174 -11.10 0.48 15.41
CA GLN A 174 -12.56 0.47 15.18
C GLN A 174 -12.94 0.47 13.70
N MET A 175 -11.98 0.63 12.78
CA MET A 175 -12.27 0.65 11.34
C MET A 175 -12.70 -0.74 10.86
N PRO A 176 -13.93 -0.89 10.34
CA PRO A 176 -14.43 -2.19 9.89
C PRO A 176 -13.69 -2.68 8.63
N VAL A 177 -13.40 -3.98 8.57
CA VAL A 177 -12.85 -4.63 7.36
C VAL A 177 -13.75 -4.41 6.14
N ALA A 178 -15.07 -4.41 6.34
CA ALA A 178 -16.05 -4.17 5.28
C ALA A 178 -15.87 -2.80 4.59
N GLN A 179 -15.51 -1.76 5.34
CA GLN A 179 -15.26 -0.42 4.79
C GLN A 179 -14.00 -0.43 3.89
N VAL A 180 -12.92 -1.07 4.34
CA VAL A 180 -11.70 -1.21 3.55
C VAL A 180 -11.94 -2.06 2.30
N LEU A 181 -12.71 -3.14 2.42
CA LEU A 181 -13.10 -3.99 1.31
C LEU A 181 -13.98 -3.25 0.29
N GLN A 182 -14.89 -2.41 0.73
CA GLN A 182 -15.70 -1.57 -0.15
C GLN A 182 -14.81 -0.62 -0.96
N ALA A 183 -13.85 0.05 -0.34
CA ALA A 183 -12.88 0.89 -1.02
C ALA A 183 -12.02 0.08 -2.01
N ALA A 184 -11.60 -1.13 -1.65
CA ALA A 184 -10.85 -2.01 -2.54
C ALA A 184 -11.64 -2.33 -3.82
N ARG A 185 -12.92 -2.66 -3.70
CA ARG A 185 -13.82 -2.95 -4.83
C ARG A 185 -14.06 -1.73 -5.72
N ALA A 186 -14.05 -0.54 -5.16
CA ALA A 186 -14.20 0.70 -5.91
C ALA A 186 -12.93 1.07 -6.71
N LEU A 187 -11.75 0.68 -6.21
CA LEU A 187 -10.46 1.03 -6.83
C LEU A 187 -9.96 0.01 -7.84
N THR A 188 -10.25 -1.26 -7.66
CA THR A 188 -9.71 -2.33 -8.51
C THR A 188 -10.75 -3.41 -8.81
N PRO A 189 -10.83 -3.87 -10.06
CA PRO A 189 -11.70 -5.01 -10.39
C PRO A 189 -11.17 -6.26 -9.68
N PHE A 190 -12.08 -7.00 -9.05
CA PHE A 190 -11.74 -8.28 -8.46
C PHE A 190 -11.68 -9.34 -9.57
N PRO A 191 -10.71 -10.27 -9.51
CA PRO A 191 -10.69 -11.39 -10.43
C PRO A 191 -12.05 -12.09 -10.43
N ALA A 192 -12.54 -12.46 -11.62
CA ALA A 192 -13.72 -13.31 -11.69
C ALA A 192 -13.40 -14.57 -10.90
N GLY A 193 -14.12 -14.81 -9.81
CA GLY A 193 -13.84 -15.92 -8.91
C GLY A 193 -13.76 -17.21 -9.72
N THR A 194 -12.67 -17.94 -9.58
CA THR A 194 -12.63 -19.33 -9.95
C THR A 194 -13.59 -20.03 -8.98
N GLY A 195 -14.88 -20.09 -9.37
CA GLY A 195 -15.85 -20.87 -8.65
C GLY A 195 -15.31 -22.28 -8.47
N ALA A 196 -15.12 -22.68 -7.24
CA ALA A 196 -14.92 -24.06 -6.85
C ALA A 196 -16.26 -24.77 -6.87
#